data_07beee3791603b2b557309ee156cd4f6
#
_entry.id   07beee3791603b2b557309ee156cd4f6
#
_cell.length_a   1.000
_cell.length_b   1.000
_cell.length_c   1.000
_cell.angle_alpha   90.00
_cell.angle_beta   90.00
_cell.angle_gamma   90.00
#
_symmetry.space_group_name_H-M   'P 1'
#
loop_
_entity.id
_entity.type
_entity.pdbx_description
1 polymer ?
#
loop_
_entity_poly.entity_id
_entity_poly.type
_entity_poly.pdbx_seq_one_letter_code
_entity_poly.pdbx_strand_id
1 'polypeptide(L)'
;MVSLLLWFMRVLLWIFGIVAFSASSLQAFSGQITEDPTKILQKYLSLDKKGVRLEAHSWQVVRPFVAWLEEPVWGQVVVISRYEVVDDVSQWEIIDGLEAKIPVIFEVLGTMHWERVTYVTNPHREIQYFHLKAVEDRWQIVGPQMPPHVGRQRLVDFVRWAELNESWPERKILFNSLIQQLQLKNEKDMQK
;
A
#
# COMPACT_ATOMS: atom_id res chain seq x y z
N MET A 1 -48.18 -42.31 46.34
CA MET A 1 -47.35 -41.13 46.66
C MET A 1 -45.88 -41.22 46.23
N VAL A 2 -45.37 -42.38 45.89
CA VAL A 2 -43.94 -42.55 45.50
C VAL A 2 -43.68 -42.21 44.03
N SER A 3 -44.66 -42.29 43.13
CA SER A 3 -44.51 -42.03 41.69
C SER A 3 -44.33 -40.55 41.30
N LEU A 4 -44.86 -39.63 42.12
CA LEU A 4 -44.76 -38.18 41.80
C LEU A 4 -43.37 -37.60 42.15
N LEU A 5 -42.68 -38.15 43.13
CA LEU A 5 -41.36 -37.72 43.54
C LEU A 5 -40.28 -38.09 42.51
N LEU A 6 -40.41 -39.23 41.89
CA LEU A 6 -39.48 -39.68 40.80
C LEU A 6 -39.62 -38.88 39.53
N TRP A 7 -40.80 -38.33 39.23
CA TRP A 7 -41.04 -37.50 38.06
C TRP A 7 -40.42 -36.08 38.25
N PHE A 8 -40.51 -35.50 39.44
CA PHE A 8 -39.89 -34.21 39.77
C PHE A 8 -38.35 -34.27 39.74
N MET A 9 -37.76 -35.37 40.21
CA MET A 9 -36.31 -35.53 40.17
C MET A 9 -35.76 -35.70 38.73
N ARG A 10 -36.53 -36.25 37.80
CA ARG A 10 -36.12 -36.36 36.39
C ARG A 10 -36.21 -35.03 35.64
N VAL A 11 -37.17 -34.20 35.96
CA VAL A 11 -37.32 -32.87 35.36
C VAL A 11 -36.23 -31.92 35.85
N LEU A 12 -35.82 -31.98 37.14
CA LEU A 12 -34.73 -31.15 37.67
C LEU A 12 -33.36 -31.49 37.07
N LEU A 13 -33.09 -32.76 36.73
CA LEU A 13 -31.85 -33.18 36.06
C LEU A 13 -31.75 -32.71 34.61
N TRP A 14 -32.87 -32.45 33.94
CA TRP A 14 -32.90 -31.93 32.59
C TRP A 14 -32.68 -30.39 32.52
N ILE A 15 -33.08 -29.66 33.58
CA ILE A 15 -32.90 -28.23 33.63
C ILE A 15 -31.43 -27.85 33.96
N PHE A 16 -30.71 -28.68 34.71
CA PHE A 16 -29.29 -28.50 35.01
C PHE A 16 -28.36 -28.84 33.82
N GLY A 17 -28.83 -29.68 32.90
CA GLY A 17 -28.04 -30.05 31.72
C GLY A 17 -27.98 -28.99 30.61
N ILE A 18 -28.88 -28.01 30.61
CA ILE A 18 -28.97 -27.00 29.54
C ILE A 18 -28.18 -25.72 29.85
N VAL A 19 -27.82 -25.50 31.11
CA VAL A 19 -27.08 -24.25 31.50
C VAL A 19 -25.57 -24.40 31.38
N ALA A 20 -25.04 -25.60 31.18
CA ALA A 20 -23.59 -25.87 31.05
C ALA A 20 -23.03 -25.74 29.64
N PHE A 21 -23.81 -25.33 28.62
CA PHE A 21 -23.34 -25.32 27.22
C PHE A 21 -23.23 -23.94 26.57
N SER A 22 -23.24 -22.86 27.33
CA SER A 22 -23.10 -21.50 26.79
C SER A 22 -21.90 -20.70 27.30
N ALA A 23 -20.90 -21.41 27.85
CA ALA A 23 -19.57 -20.83 28.00
C ALA A 23 -18.67 -21.27 26.84
N SER A 24 -19.18 -21.18 25.61
CA SER A 24 -18.31 -21.22 24.42
C SER A 24 -17.49 -19.95 24.47
N SER A 25 -16.27 -20.11 24.97
CA SER A 25 -15.15 -19.22 24.89
C SER A 25 -15.25 -18.29 23.68
N LEU A 26 -15.59 -17.04 23.91
CA LEU A 26 -15.00 -15.93 23.18
C LEU A 26 -13.49 -15.99 23.48
N GLN A 27 -12.81 -16.93 22.86
CA GLN A 27 -11.38 -16.79 22.62
C GLN A 27 -11.30 -15.58 21.70
N ALA A 28 -11.12 -14.41 22.28
CA ALA A 28 -10.59 -13.27 21.59
C ALA A 28 -9.35 -13.78 20.88
N PHE A 29 -9.42 -13.81 19.56
CA PHE A 29 -8.30 -14.15 18.69
C PHE A 29 -7.32 -12.97 18.84
N SER A 30 -6.56 -12.97 19.93
CA SER A 30 -5.41 -12.10 20.10
C SER A 30 -4.26 -12.70 19.28
N GLY A 31 -4.45 -12.76 17.97
CA GLY A 31 -3.34 -12.91 17.05
C GLY A 31 -2.44 -11.71 17.29
N GLN A 32 -1.35 -11.91 18.00
CA GLN A 32 -0.33 -10.88 18.17
C GLN A 32 0.20 -10.58 16.77
N ILE A 33 -0.18 -9.40 16.23
CA ILE A 33 0.42 -8.90 15.00
C ILE A 33 1.87 -8.62 15.34
N THR A 34 2.75 -9.52 14.93
CA THR A 34 4.19 -9.47 15.22
C THR A 34 4.97 -8.69 14.16
N GLU A 35 4.34 -8.41 13.00
CA GLU A 35 5.01 -7.69 11.92
C GLU A 35 4.96 -6.18 12.17
N ASP A 36 6.11 -5.54 12.02
CA ASP A 36 6.27 -4.11 12.13
C ASP A 36 5.60 -3.40 10.92
N PRO A 37 4.67 -2.44 11.13
CA PRO A 37 3.98 -1.75 10.06
C PRO A 37 4.93 -1.01 9.10
N THR A 38 6.10 -0.55 9.58
CA THR A 38 7.09 0.11 8.71
C THR A 38 7.66 -0.84 7.68
N LYS A 39 7.81 -2.13 7.99
CA LYS A 39 8.29 -3.14 7.02
C LYS A 39 7.32 -3.37 5.89
N ILE A 40 6.02 -3.39 6.18
CA ILE A 40 4.97 -3.47 5.15
C ILE A 40 5.04 -2.25 4.24
N LEU A 41 5.10 -1.07 4.83
CA LEU A 41 5.20 0.18 4.09
C LEU A 41 6.47 0.25 3.23
N GLN A 42 7.62 -0.15 3.77
CA GLN A 42 8.89 -0.21 3.03
C GLN A 42 8.82 -1.19 1.84
N LYS A 43 8.21 -2.38 2.02
CA LYS A 43 8.01 -3.34 0.94
C LYS A 43 7.15 -2.74 -0.18
N TYR A 44 6.00 -2.13 0.17
CA TYR A 44 5.12 -1.48 -0.80
C TYR A 44 5.84 -0.37 -1.57
N LEU A 45 6.49 0.56 -0.87
CA LEU A 45 7.20 1.69 -1.48
C LEU A 45 8.40 1.24 -2.32
N SER A 46 9.08 0.16 -1.93
CA SER A 46 10.15 -0.43 -2.74
C SER A 46 9.64 -0.96 -4.08
N LEU A 47 8.47 -1.62 -4.08
CA LEU A 47 7.81 -2.10 -5.30
C LEU A 47 7.35 -0.94 -6.18
N ASP A 48 6.77 0.09 -5.55
CA ASP A 48 6.31 1.29 -6.26
C ASP A 48 7.49 2.02 -6.93
N LYS A 49 8.57 2.28 -6.20
CA LYS A 49 9.79 2.90 -6.75
C LYS A 49 10.40 2.08 -7.90
N LYS A 50 10.30 0.75 -7.85
CA LYS A 50 10.72 -0.16 -8.92
C LYS A 50 9.75 -0.17 -10.10
N GLY A 51 8.67 0.62 -10.05
CA GLY A 51 7.71 0.76 -11.15
C GLY A 51 6.84 -0.46 -11.37
N VAL A 52 6.61 -1.28 -10.35
CA VAL A 52 5.71 -2.44 -10.45
C VAL A 52 4.32 -1.99 -10.88
N ARG A 53 3.83 -0.85 -10.35
CA ARG A 53 2.52 -0.27 -10.69
C ARG A 53 2.41 0.34 -12.10
N LEU A 54 3.48 0.32 -12.89
CA LEU A 54 3.44 0.69 -14.32
C LEU A 54 3.01 -0.49 -15.22
N GLU A 55 2.94 -1.70 -14.69
CA GLU A 55 2.70 -2.92 -15.46
C GLU A 55 1.24 -3.38 -15.32
N ALA A 56 0.69 -3.97 -16.39
CA ALA A 56 -0.71 -4.36 -16.47
C ALA A 56 -1.16 -5.37 -15.38
N HIS A 57 -0.23 -6.16 -14.84
CA HIS A 57 -0.52 -7.17 -13.81
C HIS A 57 -0.03 -6.77 -12.40
N SER A 58 0.29 -5.50 -12.21
CA SER A 58 0.85 -4.95 -10.96
C SER A 58 -0.06 -5.16 -9.74
N TRP A 59 -1.36 -5.14 -9.96
CA TRP A 59 -2.34 -5.25 -8.87
C TRP A 59 -2.14 -6.50 -8.02
N GLN A 60 -1.88 -7.64 -8.63
CA GLN A 60 -1.65 -8.89 -7.88
C GLN A 60 -0.43 -8.83 -6.96
N VAL A 61 0.58 -8.03 -7.33
CA VAL A 61 1.82 -7.86 -6.57
C VAL A 61 1.64 -6.90 -5.40
N VAL A 62 0.86 -5.82 -5.57
CA VAL A 62 0.69 -4.78 -4.53
C VAL A 62 -0.50 -5.03 -3.62
N ARG A 63 -1.51 -5.78 -4.07
CA ARG A 63 -2.72 -6.11 -3.31
C ARG A 63 -2.46 -6.65 -1.90
N PRO A 64 -1.46 -7.49 -1.64
CA PRO A 64 -1.19 -7.98 -0.28
C PRO A 64 -0.87 -6.89 0.73
N PHE A 65 -0.45 -5.71 0.29
CA PHE A 65 -0.01 -4.60 1.15
C PHE A 65 -1.09 -3.54 1.38
N VAL A 66 -2.20 -3.60 0.64
CA VAL A 66 -3.21 -2.54 0.61
C VAL A 66 -4.61 -3.07 0.92
N ALA A 67 -5.47 -2.23 1.48
CA ALA A 67 -6.84 -2.59 1.85
C ALA A 67 -7.88 -2.29 0.76
N TRP A 68 -7.54 -1.46 -0.24
CA TRP A 68 -8.48 -1.16 -1.33
C TRP A 68 -8.59 -2.31 -2.33
N LEU A 69 -9.74 -2.41 -2.98
CA LEU A 69 -10.09 -3.57 -3.82
C LEU A 69 -9.57 -3.44 -5.26
N GLU A 70 -9.36 -2.22 -5.73
CA GLU A 70 -8.98 -1.92 -7.11
C GLU A 70 -7.86 -0.88 -7.14
N GLU A 71 -6.98 -1.01 -8.12
CA GLU A 71 -5.97 0.02 -8.41
C GLU A 71 -6.64 1.11 -9.26
N PRO A 72 -6.64 2.37 -8.81
CA PRO A 72 -7.11 3.47 -9.65
C PRO A 72 -6.29 3.61 -10.93
N VAL A 73 -6.93 4.04 -12.00
CA VAL A 73 -6.22 4.40 -13.23
C VAL A 73 -5.60 5.77 -13.07
N TRP A 74 -4.27 5.83 -13.12
CA TRP A 74 -3.51 7.05 -12.94
C TRP A 74 -3.08 7.63 -14.28
N GLY A 75 -3.50 8.87 -14.59
CA GLY A 75 -3.03 9.62 -15.77
C GLY A 75 -1.61 10.20 -15.60
N GLN A 76 -1.00 10.01 -14.42
CA GLN A 76 0.30 10.57 -14.07
C GLN A 76 1.14 9.63 -13.22
N VAL A 77 2.45 9.84 -13.26
CA VAL A 77 3.47 9.14 -12.46
C VAL A 77 4.34 10.17 -11.78
N VAL A 78 4.50 10.08 -10.48
CA VAL A 78 5.43 10.91 -9.71
C VAL A 78 6.83 10.32 -9.83
N VAL A 79 7.79 11.12 -10.23
CA VAL A 79 9.18 10.70 -10.40
C VAL A 79 9.96 11.08 -9.15
N ILE A 80 10.55 10.09 -8.49
CA ILE A 80 11.29 10.30 -7.25
C ILE A 80 12.76 9.91 -7.38
N SER A 81 13.62 10.56 -6.61
CA SER A 81 15.01 10.14 -6.39
C SER A 81 15.07 9.10 -5.27
N ARG A 82 14.46 9.41 -4.14
CA ARG A 82 14.39 8.52 -2.96
C ARG A 82 13.12 8.75 -2.17
N TYR A 83 12.89 7.83 -1.25
CA TYR A 83 11.91 7.99 -0.16
C TYR A 83 12.56 7.54 1.15
N GLU A 84 11.98 7.98 2.26
CA GLU A 84 12.38 7.60 3.62
C GLU A 84 11.10 7.37 4.44
N VAL A 85 10.96 6.18 5.00
CA VAL A 85 9.91 5.87 5.97
C VAL A 85 10.43 6.29 7.33
N VAL A 86 9.70 7.16 8.01
CA VAL A 86 10.06 7.61 9.36
C VAL A 86 9.73 6.48 10.34
N ASP A 87 10.74 5.84 10.89
CA ASP A 87 10.61 4.73 11.82
C ASP A 87 10.56 5.16 13.30
N ASP A 88 10.76 6.45 13.58
CA ASP A 88 10.59 7.03 14.90
C ASP A 88 9.11 7.15 15.26
N VAL A 89 8.65 6.25 16.14
CA VAL A 89 7.26 6.16 16.60
C VAL A 89 6.75 7.47 17.23
N SER A 90 7.64 8.30 17.77
CA SER A 90 7.26 9.61 18.34
C SER A 90 6.73 10.60 17.30
N GLN A 91 7.01 10.36 16.02
CA GLN A 91 6.56 11.17 14.89
C GLN A 91 5.30 10.59 14.20
N TRP A 92 4.81 9.44 14.67
CA TRP A 92 3.61 8.82 14.13
C TRP A 92 2.35 9.40 14.78
N GLU A 93 1.27 9.42 14.03
CA GLU A 93 -0.06 9.62 14.59
C GLU A 93 -0.65 8.25 14.94
N ILE A 94 -0.57 7.87 16.20
CA ILE A 94 -1.16 6.63 16.71
C ILE A 94 -2.65 6.87 16.93
N ILE A 95 -3.49 6.13 16.22
CA ILE A 95 -4.95 6.20 16.36
C ILE A 95 -5.39 5.24 17.47
N ASP A 96 -4.92 4.00 17.39
CA ASP A 96 -5.05 2.98 18.43
C ASP A 96 -3.94 1.93 18.34
N GLY A 97 -4.04 0.83 19.10
CA GLY A 97 -3.03 -0.24 19.07
C GLY A 97 -2.94 -1.01 17.74
N LEU A 98 -3.90 -0.83 16.83
CA LEU A 98 -4.03 -1.53 15.56
C LEU A 98 -4.12 -0.59 14.35
N GLU A 99 -3.90 0.73 14.57
CA GLU A 99 -4.07 1.74 13.53
C GLU A 99 -3.14 2.93 13.76
N ALA A 100 -2.34 3.28 12.76
CA ALA A 100 -1.39 4.39 12.82
C ALA A 100 -1.21 5.07 11.47
N LYS A 101 -0.83 6.36 11.50
CA LYS A 101 -0.35 7.08 10.32
C LYS A 101 1.15 7.28 10.45
N ILE A 102 1.88 6.77 9.46
CA ILE A 102 3.34 6.78 9.42
C ILE A 102 3.78 7.78 8.36
N PRO A 103 4.60 8.79 8.71
CA PRO A 103 5.09 9.74 7.73
C PRO A 103 6.14 9.09 6.82
N VAL A 104 6.03 9.40 5.53
CA VAL A 104 7.01 9.06 4.50
C VAL A 104 7.45 10.35 3.82
N ILE A 105 8.74 10.52 3.70
CA ILE A 105 9.35 11.67 3.05
C ILE A 105 9.76 11.25 1.66
N PHE A 106 9.26 11.96 0.65
CA PHE A 106 9.64 11.77 -0.75
C PHE A 106 10.51 12.93 -1.23
N GLU A 107 11.57 12.62 -1.96
CA GLU A 107 12.27 13.58 -2.79
C GLU A 107 11.76 13.46 -4.22
N VAL A 108 10.82 14.32 -4.55
CA VAL A 108 10.18 14.38 -5.86
C VAL A 108 11.08 15.14 -6.82
N LEU A 109 11.18 14.66 -8.06
CA LEU A 109 11.90 15.28 -9.16
C LEU A 109 10.96 15.99 -10.15
N GLY A 110 9.71 15.53 -10.20
CA GLY A 110 8.67 16.05 -11.06
C GLY A 110 7.59 15.01 -11.34
N THR A 111 6.73 15.29 -12.31
CA THR A 111 5.58 14.46 -12.66
C THR A 111 5.54 14.20 -14.17
N MET A 112 5.39 12.94 -14.53
CA MET A 112 5.10 12.54 -15.90
C MET A 112 3.60 12.42 -16.11
N HIS A 113 3.07 13.02 -17.19
CA HIS A 113 1.68 12.91 -17.63
C HIS A 113 1.58 11.98 -18.82
N TRP A 114 0.89 10.85 -18.64
CA TRP A 114 0.87 9.77 -19.63
C TRP A 114 0.08 10.12 -20.89
N GLU A 115 -1.05 10.81 -20.74
CA GLU A 115 -1.88 11.20 -21.89
C GLU A 115 -1.19 12.18 -22.82
N ARG A 116 -0.41 13.11 -22.26
CA ARG A 116 0.31 14.16 -23.00
C ARG A 116 1.73 13.74 -23.37
N VAL A 117 2.22 12.61 -22.85
CA VAL A 117 3.61 12.17 -22.98
C VAL A 117 4.59 13.30 -22.63
N THR A 118 4.38 13.94 -21.49
CA THR A 118 5.19 15.10 -21.05
C THR A 118 5.70 14.89 -19.64
N TYR A 119 6.87 15.48 -19.35
CA TYR A 119 7.44 15.53 -18.02
C TYR A 119 7.52 16.98 -17.53
N VAL A 120 6.91 17.24 -16.39
CA VAL A 120 6.98 18.55 -15.70
C VAL A 120 7.97 18.42 -14.56
N THR A 121 9.11 19.09 -14.70
CA THR A 121 10.11 19.16 -13.65
C THR A 121 9.64 20.05 -12.52
N ASN A 122 9.56 19.51 -11.32
CA ASN A 122 9.22 20.24 -10.10
C ASN A 122 9.90 19.59 -8.88
N PRO A 123 11.22 19.81 -8.67
CA PRO A 123 11.94 19.20 -7.55
C PRO A 123 11.46 19.81 -6.24
N HIS A 124 11.01 18.96 -5.34
CA HIS A 124 10.64 19.35 -3.98
C HIS A 124 10.69 18.14 -3.04
N ARG A 125 10.63 18.44 -1.76
CA ARG A 125 10.45 17.43 -0.71
C ARG A 125 9.01 17.50 -0.23
N GLU A 126 8.35 16.35 -0.13
CA GLU A 126 7.00 16.27 0.42
C GLU A 126 6.92 15.17 1.49
N ILE A 127 6.00 15.37 2.42
CA ILE A 127 5.70 14.39 3.47
C ILE A 127 4.28 13.90 3.25
N GLN A 128 4.15 12.56 3.15
CA GLN A 128 2.85 11.89 3.04
C GLN A 128 2.64 10.99 4.25
N TYR A 129 1.48 11.07 4.86
CA TYR A 129 1.12 10.22 5.99
C TYR A 129 0.37 8.99 5.50
N PHE A 130 1.04 7.86 5.55
CA PHE A 130 0.43 6.58 5.19
C PHE A 130 -0.35 6.03 6.37
N HIS A 131 -1.64 5.82 6.18
CA HIS A 131 -2.54 5.25 7.15
C HIS A 131 -2.50 3.72 7.03
N LEU A 132 -2.02 3.05 8.06
CA LEU A 132 -1.93 1.61 8.17
C LEU A 132 -2.92 1.13 9.24
N LYS A 133 -3.58 0.02 8.95
CA LYS A 133 -4.50 -0.65 9.84
C LYS A 133 -4.20 -2.14 9.87
N ALA A 134 -4.28 -2.72 11.05
CA ALA A 134 -4.23 -4.15 11.22
C ALA A 134 -5.57 -4.77 10.81
N VAL A 135 -5.56 -5.61 9.79
CA VAL A 135 -6.71 -6.35 9.28
C VAL A 135 -6.42 -7.83 9.42
N GLU A 136 -7.24 -8.52 10.19
CA GLU A 136 -7.02 -9.92 10.59
C GLU A 136 -5.71 -10.07 11.37
N ASP A 137 -4.65 -10.61 10.77
CA ASP A 137 -3.35 -10.88 11.38
C ASP A 137 -2.19 -10.09 10.76
N ARG A 138 -2.46 -9.10 9.90
CA ARG A 138 -1.45 -8.35 9.15
C ARG A 138 -1.78 -6.86 9.02
N TRP A 139 -0.74 -6.06 8.90
CA TRP A 139 -0.87 -4.66 8.55
C TRP A 139 -1.18 -4.46 7.07
N GLN A 140 -2.10 -3.54 6.78
CA GLN A 140 -2.45 -3.10 5.43
C GLN A 140 -2.49 -1.57 5.36
N ILE A 141 -2.09 -1.03 4.22
CA ILE A 141 -2.20 0.39 3.91
C ILE A 141 -3.65 0.66 3.51
N VAL A 142 -4.34 1.51 4.27
CA VAL A 142 -5.72 1.94 3.98
C VAL A 142 -5.77 3.28 3.25
N GLY A 143 -4.66 4.01 3.22
CA GLY A 143 -4.54 5.27 2.50
C GLY A 143 -3.19 5.97 2.71
N PRO A 144 -2.92 7.04 1.96
CA PRO A 144 -3.70 7.54 0.84
C PRO A 144 -3.57 6.66 -0.41
N GLN A 145 -4.58 6.67 -1.28
CA GLN A 145 -4.41 6.19 -2.64
C GLN A 145 -3.71 7.30 -3.45
N MET A 146 -2.54 6.99 -4.00
CA MET A 146 -1.66 7.95 -4.65
C MET A 146 -1.22 7.45 -6.03
N PRO A 147 -0.89 8.35 -6.98
CA PRO A 147 -0.23 7.96 -8.21
C PRO A 147 1.06 7.18 -7.94
N PRO A 148 1.51 6.31 -8.86
CA PRO A 148 2.77 5.59 -8.72
C PRO A 148 3.95 6.54 -8.49
N HIS A 149 4.80 6.24 -7.50
CA HIS A 149 6.04 6.97 -7.18
C HIS A 149 7.22 6.15 -7.66
N VAL A 150 7.73 6.48 -8.84
CA VAL A 150 8.68 5.66 -9.57
C VAL A 150 10.06 6.30 -9.61
N GLY A 151 11.09 5.48 -9.45
CA GLY A 151 12.46 5.92 -9.64
C GLY A 151 12.74 6.35 -11.08
N ARG A 152 13.46 7.47 -11.27
CA ARG A 152 13.72 8.08 -12.59
C ARG A 152 14.23 7.06 -13.61
N GLN A 153 15.28 6.29 -13.28
CA GLN A 153 15.86 5.33 -14.22
C GLN A 153 14.85 4.28 -14.67
N ARG A 154 14.06 3.77 -13.74
CA ARG A 154 13.02 2.78 -14.06
C ARG A 154 11.95 3.36 -14.99
N LEU A 155 11.58 4.63 -14.78
CA LEU A 155 10.64 5.30 -15.68
C LEU A 155 11.23 5.49 -17.09
N VAL A 156 12.52 5.86 -17.21
CA VAL A 156 13.21 5.94 -18.50
C VAL A 156 13.15 4.60 -19.24
N ASP A 157 13.44 3.50 -18.55
CA ASP A 157 13.45 2.16 -19.14
C ASP A 157 12.03 1.74 -19.57
N PHE A 158 11.01 2.10 -18.78
CA PHE A 158 9.62 1.86 -19.13
C PHE A 158 9.17 2.66 -20.36
N VAL A 159 9.52 3.95 -20.45
CA VAL A 159 9.19 4.80 -21.59
C VAL A 159 9.92 4.32 -22.87
N ARG A 160 11.16 3.84 -22.76
CA ARG A 160 11.88 3.21 -23.88
C ARG A 160 11.17 1.96 -24.37
N TRP A 161 10.74 1.11 -23.45
CA TRP A 161 9.96 -0.07 -23.81
C TRP A 161 8.65 0.31 -24.51
N ALA A 162 7.94 1.32 -24.01
CA ALA A 162 6.71 1.83 -24.61
C ALA A 162 6.97 2.41 -26.02
N GLU A 163 8.08 3.16 -26.20
CA GLU A 163 8.49 3.70 -27.50
C GLU A 163 8.76 2.60 -28.52
N LEU A 164 9.47 1.54 -28.14
CA LEU A 164 9.77 0.41 -29.01
C LEU A 164 8.50 -0.32 -29.49
N ASN A 165 7.48 -0.40 -28.64
CA ASN A 165 6.21 -1.08 -28.94
C ASN A 165 5.14 -0.16 -29.54
N GLU A 166 5.41 1.15 -29.66
CA GLU A 166 4.47 2.09 -30.26
C GLU A 166 4.45 1.95 -31.79
N SER A 167 3.26 1.96 -32.36
CA SER A 167 3.06 1.85 -33.80
C SER A 167 2.95 3.21 -34.52
N TRP A 168 2.59 4.26 -33.79
CA TRP A 168 2.35 5.60 -34.34
C TRP A 168 3.63 6.44 -34.34
N PRO A 169 4.14 6.86 -35.50
CA PRO A 169 5.39 7.61 -35.59
C PRO A 169 5.40 8.90 -34.78
N GLU A 170 4.27 9.61 -34.73
CA GLU A 170 4.13 10.87 -33.98
C GLU A 170 4.29 10.62 -32.47
N ARG A 171 3.75 9.53 -31.94
CA ARG A 171 3.92 9.18 -30.52
C ARG A 171 5.34 8.73 -30.21
N LYS A 172 6.02 8.05 -31.12
CA LYS A 172 7.45 7.72 -30.95
C LYS A 172 8.29 8.97 -30.76
N ILE A 173 8.03 10.02 -31.53
CA ILE A 173 8.72 11.31 -31.37
C ILE A 173 8.49 11.89 -29.97
N LEU A 174 7.26 11.82 -29.46
CA LEU A 174 6.94 12.30 -28.10
C LEU A 174 7.66 11.47 -27.03
N PHE A 175 7.70 10.14 -27.15
CA PHE A 175 8.43 9.29 -26.21
C PHE A 175 9.94 9.57 -26.23
N ASN A 176 10.53 9.76 -27.42
CA ASN A 176 11.95 10.12 -27.52
C ASN A 176 12.25 11.48 -26.85
N SER A 177 11.38 12.48 -27.05
CA SER A 177 11.48 13.76 -26.37
C SER A 177 11.37 13.61 -24.85
N LEU A 178 10.42 12.80 -24.37
CA LEU A 178 10.23 12.50 -22.95
C LEU A 178 11.46 11.82 -22.33
N ILE A 179 12.05 10.84 -23.02
CA ILE A 179 13.29 10.17 -22.58
C ILE A 179 14.41 11.19 -22.41
N GLN A 180 14.60 12.08 -23.38
CA GLN A 180 15.59 13.15 -23.28
C GLN A 180 15.33 14.06 -22.07
N GLN A 181 14.09 14.51 -21.85
CA GLN A 181 13.73 15.34 -20.70
C GLN A 181 14.02 14.65 -19.35
N LEU A 182 13.76 13.36 -19.25
CA LEU A 182 14.04 12.57 -18.05
C LEU A 182 15.56 12.38 -17.83
N GLN A 183 16.37 12.35 -18.90
CA GLN A 183 17.82 12.13 -18.84
C GLN A 183 18.64 13.40 -18.61
N LEU A 184 18.27 14.52 -19.24
CA LEU A 184 19.04 15.79 -19.23
C LEU A 184 19.31 16.36 -17.82
N LYS A 185 18.60 15.87 -16.79
CA LYS A 185 18.77 16.34 -15.43
C LYS A 185 19.76 15.54 -14.58
N ASN A 186 20.22 14.39 -15.06
CA ASN A 186 21.27 13.62 -14.36
C ASN A 186 22.62 14.38 -14.32
N GLU A 187 22.93 15.18 -15.32
CA GLU A 187 24.21 15.89 -15.37
C GLU A 187 24.28 17.06 -14.40
N LYS A 188 23.16 17.74 -14.11
CA LYS A 188 23.12 18.86 -13.16
C LYS A 188 23.07 18.43 -11.69
N ASP A 189 22.51 17.24 -11.39
CA ASP A 189 22.42 16.72 -10.04
C ASP A 189 23.73 16.03 -9.58
N MET A 190 24.63 15.63 -10.52
CA MET A 190 25.96 15.07 -10.23
C MET A 190 27.04 16.15 -10.02
N GLN A 191 26.74 17.42 -10.27
CA GLN A 191 27.70 18.53 -10.11
C GLN A 191 27.49 19.35 -8.82
N LYS A 192 26.63 18.89 -7.91
CA LYS A 192 26.43 19.44 -6.57
C LYS A 192 26.82 18.43 -5.50
#